data_8a1b058de8b998f1c56b57a1de396b7d
#
_entry.id   8a1b058de8b998f1c56b57a1de396b7d
#
_cell.length_a   1.000
_cell.length_b   1.000
_cell.length_c   1.000
_cell.angle_alpha   90.00
_cell.angle_beta   90.00
_cell.angle_gamma   90.00
#
_symmetry.space_group_name_H-M   'P 1'
#
loop_
_entity.id
_entity.type
_entity.pdbx_description
1 polymer ?
#
loop_
_entity_poly.entity_id
_entity_poly.type
_entity_poly.pdbx_seq_one_letter_code
_entity_poly.pdbx_strand_id
1 'polypeptide(L)' 'METIVLYCWVDLDDHEYCVNINNGPVPDATFASYDEMDAYVKGFRECARIANINVTVILPE' A
#
# COMPACT_ATOMS: atom_id res chain seq x y z
N MET A 1 -15.99 12.05 5.58
CA MET A 1 -15.39 10.71 5.53
C MET A 1 -13.96 10.83 5.03
N GLU A 2 -13.01 10.28 5.76
CA GLU A 2 -11.61 10.33 5.36
C GLU A 2 -11.32 9.33 4.26
N THR A 3 -10.43 9.70 3.37
CA THR A 3 -9.94 8.81 2.31
C THR A 3 -8.43 8.71 2.41
N ILE A 4 -7.95 7.46 2.44
CA ILE A 4 -6.53 7.17 2.43
C ILE A 4 -6.19 6.57 1.08
N VAL A 5 -5.10 7.02 0.47
CA VAL A 5 -4.61 6.47 -0.79
C VAL A 5 -3.34 5.67 -0.54
N LEU A 6 -3.35 4.40 -0.95
CA LEU A 6 -2.17 3.55 -0.92
C LEU A 6 -1.55 3.52 -2.31
N TYR A 7 -0.35 4.06 -2.44
CA TYR A 7 0.43 4.01 -3.67
C TYR A 7 1.38 2.83 -3.59
N CYS A 8 1.22 1.89 -4.52
CA CYS A 8 2.06 0.70 -4.57
C CYS A 8 2.90 0.73 -5.86
N TRP A 9 4.19 0.46 -5.73
CA TRP A 9 5.07 0.40 -6.91
C TRP A 9 6.18 -0.60 -6.70
N VAL A 10 6.88 -0.89 -7.78
CA VAL A 10 8.04 -1.80 -7.75
C VAL A 10 9.30 -0.97 -7.89
N ASP A 11 10.23 -1.14 -6.96
CA ASP A 11 11.57 -0.57 -7.08
C ASP A 11 12.42 -1.60 -7.83
N LEU A 12 12.72 -1.30 -9.09
CA LEU A 12 13.45 -2.21 -9.95
C LEU A 12 14.92 -2.34 -9.58
N ASP A 13 15.49 -1.33 -8.95
CA ASP A 13 16.90 -1.35 -8.53
C ASP A 13 17.11 -2.31 -7.36
N ASP A 14 16.19 -2.28 -6.39
CA ASP A 14 16.28 -3.11 -5.19
C ASP A 14 15.41 -4.36 -5.25
N HIS A 15 14.62 -4.51 -6.31
CA HIS A 15 13.66 -5.61 -6.46
C HIS A 15 12.68 -5.70 -5.29
N GLU A 16 12.22 -4.54 -4.82
CA GLU A 16 11.29 -4.44 -3.72
C GLU A 16 9.94 -3.92 -4.18
N TYR A 17 8.90 -4.39 -3.50
CA TYR A 17 7.55 -3.86 -3.65
C TYR A 17 7.31 -2.84 -2.54
N CYS A 18 6.96 -1.63 -2.91
CA CYS A 18 6.84 -0.52 -1.99
C CYS A 18 5.40 -0.06 -1.86
N VAL A 19 5.03 0.35 -0.65
CA VAL A 19 3.72 0.94 -0.37
C VAL A 19 3.92 2.27 0.32
N ASN A 20 3.20 3.27 -0.14
CA ASN A 20 3.24 4.61 0.42
C ASN A 20 1.82 5.05 0.79
N ILE A 21 1.67 5.61 1.97
CA ILE A 21 0.39 6.11 2.46
C ILE A 21 0.31 7.60 2.15
N ASN A 22 -0.74 7.97 1.38
CA ASN A 22 -1.02 9.37 1.03
C ASN A 22 0.15 10.08 0.32
N ASN A 23 0.90 9.33 -0.49
CA ASN A 23 1.96 9.88 -1.33
C ASN A 23 3.02 10.67 -0.55
N GLY A 24 3.46 10.11 0.57
CA GLY A 24 4.56 10.69 1.34
C GLY A 24 5.90 10.59 0.60
N PRO A 25 6.97 11.21 1.13
CA PRO A 25 8.26 11.30 0.44
C PRO A 25 9.06 10.00 0.42
N VAL A 26 8.76 9.07 1.31
CA VAL A 26 9.47 7.79 1.41
C VAL A 26 8.45 6.66 1.56
N PRO A 27 8.82 5.42 1.19
CA PRO A 27 7.92 4.28 1.39
C PRO A 27 7.63 4.07 2.88
N ASP A 28 6.36 3.78 3.19
CA ASP A 28 5.97 3.42 4.55
C ASP A 28 6.23 1.95 4.84
N ALA A 29 6.24 1.11 3.79
CA ALA A 29 6.54 -0.31 3.92
C ALA A 29 7.15 -0.82 2.64
N THR A 30 8.05 -1.80 2.75
CA THR A 30 8.67 -2.48 1.62
C THR A 30 8.58 -3.98 1.81
N PHE A 31 8.47 -4.71 0.70
CA PHE A 31 8.28 -6.16 0.71
C PHE A 31 9.12 -6.81 -0.38
N ALA A 32 9.56 -8.05 -0.11
CA ALA A 32 10.37 -8.80 -1.06
C ALA A 32 9.54 -9.43 -2.18
N SER A 33 8.23 -9.59 -2.00
CA SER A 33 7.37 -10.22 -3.00
C SER A 33 6.03 -9.50 -3.12
N TYR A 34 5.39 -9.69 -4.27
CA TYR A 34 4.06 -9.16 -4.52
C TYR A 34 3.04 -9.72 -3.50
N ASP A 35 3.16 -11.01 -3.19
CA ASP A 35 2.22 -11.65 -2.27
C ASP A 35 2.27 -11.03 -0.88
N GLU A 36 3.46 -10.67 -0.41
CA GLU A 36 3.61 -9.98 0.88
C GLU A 36 2.99 -8.59 0.84
N MET A 37 3.23 -7.84 -0.23
CA MET A 37 2.62 -6.52 -0.42
C MET A 37 1.10 -6.64 -0.48
N ASP A 38 0.58 -7.61 -1.22
CA ASP A 38 -0.85 -7.82 -1.36
C ASP A 38 -1.51 -8.15 -0.02
N ALA A 39 -0.86 -8.97 0.80
CA ALA A 39 -1.35 -9.28 2.15
C ALA A 39 -1.42 -8.03 3.03
N TYR A 40 -0.40 -7.18 2.94
CA TYR A 40 -0.39 -5.90 3.66
C TYR A 40 -1.56 -5.02 3.23
N VAL A 41 -1.77 -4.89 1.93
CA VAL A 41 -2.85 -4.05 1.37
C VAL A 41 -4.22 -4.58 1.80
N LYS A 42 -4.41 -5.89 1.76
CA LYS A 42 -5.68 -6.50 2.18
C LYS A 42 -5.94 -6.26 3.66
N GLY A 43 -4.93 -6.44 4.51
CA GLY A 43 -5.06 -6.18 5.94
C GLY A 43 -5.35 -4.70 6.22
N PHE A 44 -4.68 -3.81 5.51
CA PHE A 44 -4.91 -2.37 5.64
C PHE A 44 -6.36 -2.01 5.29
N ARG A 45 -6.85 -2.53 4.16
CA ARG A 45 -8.23 -2.28 3.73
C ARG A 45 -9.25 -2.82 4.72
N GLU A 46 -8.99 -4.00 5.28
CA GLU A 46 -9.88 -4.60 6.27
C GLU A 46 -9.96 -3.75 7.53
N CYS A 47 -8.82 -3.30 8.04
CA CYS A 47 -8.78 -2.41 9.20
C CYS A 47 -9.49 -1.08 8.91
N ALA A 48 -9.28 -0.53 7.71
CA ALA A 48 -9.93 0.72 7.31
C ALA A 48 -11.44 0.55 7.22
N ARG A 49 -11.91 -0.59 6.71
CA ARG A 49 -13.33 -0.88 6.63
C ARG A 49 -13.98 -0.90 8.02
N ILE A 50 -13.31 -1.54 8.98
CA ILE A 50 -13.78 -1.59 10.36
C ILE A 50 -13.81 -0.19 10.97
N ALA A 51 -12.81 0.63 10.67
CA ALA A 51 -12.74 2.01 11.14
C ALA A 51 -13.60 2.99 10.34
N ASN A 52 -14.30 2.51 9.32
CA ASN A 52 -15.16 3.31 8.47
C ASN A 52 -14.39 4.39 7.68
N ILE A 53 -13.23 4.02 7.17
CA ILE A 53 -12.35 4.87 6.36
C ILE A 53 -12.32 4.33 4.93
N ASN A 54 -12.44 5.21 3.94
CA ASN A 54 -12.29 4.81 2.54
C ASN A 54 -10.81 4.66 2.18
N VAL A 55 -10.50 3.60 1.47
CA VAL A 55 -9.14 3.35 0.96
C VAL A 55 -9.18 3.18 -0.55
N THR A 56 -8.36 3.95 -1.23
CA THR A 56 -8.11 3.79 -2.66
C THR A 56 -6.72 3.17 -2.82
N VAL A 57 -6.62 2.10 -3.59
CA VAL A 57 -5.36 1.40 -3.81
C VAL A 57 -4.95 1.58 -5.27
N ILE A 58 -3.73 2.08 -5.47
CA ILE A 58 -3.12 2.20 -6.79
C ILE A 58 -2.02 1.14 -6.87
N LEU A 59 -2.28 0.11 -7.66
CA LEU A 59 -1.37 -1.04 -7.77
C LEU A 59 -0.28 -0.77 -8.82
N PRO A 60 0.87 -1.43 -8.69
CA PRO A 60 1.92 -1.34 -9.71
C PRO A 60 1.46 -2.00 -11.01
N GLU A 61 1.92 -1.46 -12.10
CA GLU A 61 1.66 -2.01 -13.44
C GLU A 61 2.68 -3.09 -13.81
#